data_ef36bfb1975d2b41dfba525897344ba6
#
_entry.id   ef36bfb1975d2b41dfba525897344ba6
#
_cell.length_a   1.000
_cell.length_b   1.000
_cell.length_c   1.000
_cell.angle_alpha   90.00
_cell.angle_beta   90.00
_cell.angle_gamma   90.00
#
_symmetry.space_group_name_H-M   'P 1'
#
loop_
_entity.id
_entity.type
_entity.pdbx_description
1 polymer ?
#
loop_
_entity_poly.entity_id
_entity_poly.type
_entity_poly.pdbx_seq_one_letter_code
_entity_poly.pdbx_strand_id
1 'polypeptide(L)'
;MQFFDDFFIKIKFVIISILSIFVIKIFLKIMPLESVINNVRKISAFLLISNESVIPKERMHGWYIKLSNILKIKSCLTSSLSQKIIFSNFGFNFLVICGIKFDESSNLKGHAWLSYKDQIIFEKSKDIKGYSESFRV
;
A
#
# COMPACT_ATOMS: atom_id res chain seq x y z
N MET A 1 -2.11 28.74 10.29
CA MET A 1 -1.43 28.33 9.06
C MET A 1 -1.21 26.83 9.02
N GLN A 2 -0.53 26.24 9.98
CA GLN A 2 -0.29 24.79 10.03
C GLN A 2 -1.57 23.94 10.03
N PHE A 3 -2.64 24.41 10.66
CA PHE A 3 -3.94 23.73 10.67
C PHE A 3 -4.58 23.64 9.28
N PHE A 4 -4.50 24.70 8.48
CA PHE A 4 -5.03 24.71 7.11
C PHE A 4 -4.22 23.81 6.18
N ASP A 5 -2.89 23.82 6.32
CA ASP A 5 -2.01 22.97 5.53
C ASP A 5 -2.27 21.49 5.82
N ASP A 6 -2.41 21.11 7.09
CA ASP A 6 -2.77 19.76 7.51
C ASP A 6 -4.14 19.33 6.95
N PHE A 7 -5.10 20.25 6.94
CA PHE A 7 -6.43 19.98 6.40
C PHE A 7 -6.42 19.72 4.89
N PHE A 8 -5.71 20.56 4.12
CA PHE A 8 -5.57 20.37 2.67
C PHE A 8 -4.81 19.10 2.34
N ILE A 9 -3.75 18.78 3.07
CA ILE A 9 -3.00 17.53 2.89
C ILE A 9 -3.90 16.33 3.16
N LYS A 10 -4.74 16.38 4.19
CA LYS A 10 -5.68 15.31 4.50
C LYS A 10 -6.74 15.12 3.40
N ILE A 11 -7.30 16.20 2.87
CA ILE A 11 -8.24 16.13 1.74
C ILE A 11 -7.56 15.51 0.52
N LYS A 12 -6.37 15.99 0.15
CA LYS A 12 -5.56 15.45 -0.93
C LYS A 12 -5.31 13.95 -0.71
N PHE A 13 -4.95 13.55 0.50
CA PHE A 13 -4.72 12.16 0.86
C PHE A 13 -5.97 11.29 0.64
N VAL A 14 -7.13 11.75 1.10
CA VAL A 14 -8.40 11.02 0.94
C VAL A 14 -8.76 10.84 -0.54
N ILE A 15 -8.67 11.91 -1.33
CA ILE A 15 -8.98 11.85 -2.77
C ILE A 15 -8.04 10.87 -3.50
N ILE A 16 -6.74 10.98 -3.27
CA ILE A 16 -5.74 10.09 -3.89
C ILE A 16 -5.96 8.65 -3.43
N SER A 17 -6.30 8.43 -2.17
CA SER A 17 -6.57 7.10 -1.64
C SER A 17 -7.77 6.45 -2.30
N ILE A 18 -8.88 7.15 -2.44
CA ILE A 18 -10.09 6.65 -3.10
C ILE A 18 -9.78 6.28 -4.55
N LEU A 19 -9.12 7.16 -5.28
CA LEU A 19 -8.76 6.93 -6.68
C LEU A 19 -7.81 5.74 -6.83
N SER A 20 -6.78 5.64 -5.98
CA SER A 20 -5.80 4.56 -6.02
C SER A 20 -6.44 3.20 -5.73
N ILE A 21 -7.26 3.12 -4.69
CA ILE A 21 -7.99 1.90 -4.34
C ILE A 21 -8.88 1.45 -5.49
N PHE A 22 -9.60 2.39 -6.10
CA PHE A 22 -10.49 2.08 -7.20
C PHE A 22 -9.74 1.58 -8.44
N VAL A 23 -8.66 2.24 -8.81
CA VAL A 23 -7.78 1.84 -9.92
C VAL A 23 -7.20 0.45 -9.68
N ILE A 24 -6.68 0.17 -8.49
CA ILE A 24 -6.12 -1.15 -8.16
C ILE A 24 -7.19 -2.24 -8.22
N LYS A 25 -8.39 -2.00 -7.71
CA LYS A 25 -9.49 -2.96 -7.80
C LYS A 25 -9.84 -3.28 -9.25
N ILE A 26 -9.91 -2.27 -10.12
CA ILE A 26 -10.17 -2.45 -11.55
C ILE A 26 -9.03 -3.24 -12.19
N PHE A 27 -7.77 -2.87 -11.96
CA PHE A 27 -6.61 -3.56 -12.52
C PHE A 27 -6.57 -5.04 -12.14
N LEU A 28 -6.78 -5.35 -10.85
CA LEU A 28 -6.81 -6.74 -10.37
C LEU A 28 -7.97 -7.56 -10.96
N LYS A 29 -9.04 -6.89 -11.41
CA LYS A 29 -10.19 -7.56 -12.03
C LYS A 29 -10.00 -7.84 -13.51
N ILE A 30 -9.32 -6.94 -14.25
CA ILE A 30 -9.26 -6.99 -15.72
C ILE A 30 -7.89 -7.37 -16.28
N MET A 31 -6.84 -7.33 -15.48
CA MET A 31 -5.46 -7.60 -15.93
C MET A 31 -4.84 -8.77 -15.19
N PRO A 32 -3.89 -9.52 -15.85
CA PRO A 32 -3.03 -10.46 -15.14
C PRO A 32 -2.21 -9.76 -14.05
N LEU A 33 -1.92 -10.47 -12.97
CA LEU A 33 -1.18 -9.92 -11.83
C LEU A 33 0.16 -9.28 -12.22
N GLU A 34 0.90 -9.90 -13.14
CA GLU A 34 2.17 -9.35 -13.63
C GLU A 34 2.00 -7.96 -14.26
N SER A 35 0.95 -7.78 -15.06
CA SER A 35 0.62 -6.46 -15.65
C SER A 35 0.24 -5.44 -14.58
N VAL A 36 -0.51 -5.84 -13.57
CA VAL A 36 -0.84 -4.97 -12.43
C VAL A 36 0.43 -4.52 -11.72
N ILE A 37 1.33 -5.43 -11.41
CA ILE A 37 2.61 -5.16 -10.74
C ILE A 37 3.42 -4.14 -11.56
N ASN A 38 3.57 -4.37 -12.86
CA ASN A 38 4.33 -3.48 -13.75
C ASN A 38 3.70 -2.07 -13.83
N ASN A 39 2.38 -1.99 -13.91
CA ASN A 39 1.69 -0.71 -13.92
C ASN A 39 1.82 0.02 -12.58
N VAL A 40 1.70 -0.67 -11.46
CA VAL A 40 1.89 -0.08 -10.13
C VAL A 40 3.31 0.47 -9.96
N ARG A 41 4.33 -0.27 -10.41
CA ARG A 41 5.72 0.22 -10.41
C ARG A 41 5.87 1.52 -11.21
N LYS A 42 5.33 1.55 -12.43
CA LYS A 42 5.41 2.73 -13.30
C LYS A 42 4.66 3.92 -12.72
N ILE A 43 3.44 3.72 -12.26
CA ILE A 43 2.60 4.78 -11.67
C ILE A 43 3.25 5.33 -10.40
N SER A 44 3.69 4.47 -9.49
CA SER A 44 4.32 4.92 -8.26
C SER A 44 5.64 5.65 -8.50
N ALA A 45 6.46 5.20 -9.45
CA ALA A 45 7.70 5.88 -9.83
C ALA A 45 7.42 7.26 -10.44
N PHE A 46 6.41 7.36 -11.29
CA PHE A 46 5.98 8.64 -11.90
C PHE A 46 5.45 9.63 -10.86
N LEU A 47 4.70 9.14 -9.87
CA LEU A 47 4.06 9.97 -8.84
C LEU A 47 5.00 10.30 -7.67
N LEU A 48 6.13 9.61 -7.57
CA LEU A 48 7.07 9.80 -6.46
C LEU A 48 7.66 11.21 -6.49
N ILE A 49 7.36 11.99 -5.46
CA ILE A 49 7.96 13.31 -5.24
C ILE A 49 9.26 13.18 -4.44
N SER A 50 10.16 14.14 -4.63
CA SER A 50 11.51 14.10 -4.05
C SER A 50 11.58 14.30 -2.54
N ASN A 51 10.61 15.00 -1.96
CA ASN A 51 10.58 15.33 -0.53
C ASN A 51 9.47 14.57 0.18
N GLU A 52 9.82 13.94 1.29
CA GLU A 52 8.83 13.32 2.17
C GLU A 52 7.88 14.38 2.77
N SER A 53 6.63 14.00 2.95
CA SER A 53 5.63 14.84 3.63
C SER A 53 6.08 15.18 5.05
N VAL A 54 5.76 16.39 5.49
CA VAL A 54 5.94 16.80 6.89
C VAL A 54 5.04 16.01 7.86
N ILE A 55 3.95 15.44 7.35
CA ILE A 55 3.08 14.56 8.14
C ILE A 55 3.70 13.16 8.17
N PRO A 56 3.90 12.58 9.37
CA PRO A 56 4.47 11.26 9.51
C PRO A 56 3.64 10.18 8.79
N LYS A 57 4.32 9.22 8.18
CA LYS A 57 3.67 8.11 7.47
C LYS A 57 2.73 7.29 8.36
N GLU A 58 3.04 7.17 9.65
CA GLU A 58 2.21 6.46 10.64
C GLU A 58 0.84 7.15 10.82
N ARG A 59 0.82 8.47 10.85
CA ARG A 59 -0.43 9.26 10.94
C ARG A 59 -1.26 9.12 9.68
N MET A 60 -0.61 9.19 8.53
CA MET A 60 -1.26 9.00 7.23
C MET A 60 -1.80 7.56 7.08
N HIS A 61 -1.06 6.57 7.56
CA HIS A 61 -1.54 5.19 7.60
C HIS A 61 -2.80 5.05 8.46
N GLY A 62 -2.86 5.75 9.59
CA GLY A 62 -4.08 5.81 10.42
C GLY A 62 -5.29 6.34 9.64
N TRP A 63 -5.11 7.35 8.81
CA TRP A 63 -6.17 7.84 7.92
C TRP A 63 -6.57 6.80 6.89
N TYR A 64 -5.58 6.10 6.31
CA TYR A 64 -5.83 5.03 5.35
C TYR A 64 -6.65 3.89 5.97
N ILE A 65 -6.32 3.46 7.18
CA ILE A 65 -7.05 2.39 7.88
C ILE A 65 -8.52 2.77 8.08
N LYS A 66 -8.80 3.99 8.53
CA LYS A 66 -10.18 4.49 8.67
C LYS A 66 -10.94 4.44 7.36
N LEU A 67 -10.31 4.93 6.28
CA LEU A 67 -10.90 4.94 4.95
C LEU A 67 -11.11 3.52 4.41
N SER A 68 -10.12 2.65 4.55
CA SER A 68 -10.22 1.26 4.10
C SER A 68 -11.32 0.47 4.82
N ASN A 69 -11.56 0.76 6.09
CA ASN A 69 -12.66 0.18 6.85
C ASN A 69 -14.02 0.67 6.31
N ILE A 70 -14.15 1.95 5.99
CA ILE A 70 -15.37 2.52 5.37
C ILE A 70 -15.62 1.88 4.01
N LEU A 71 -14.59 1.73 3.19
CA LEU A 71 -14.64 1.13 1.85
C LEU A 71 -14.65 -0.40 1.87
N LYS A 72 -14.56 -1.02 3.05
CA LYS A 72 -14.56 -2.48 3.25
C LYS A 72 -13.46 -3.20 2.44
N ILE A 73 -12.25 -2.65 2.45
CA ILE A 73 -11.09 -3.26 1.79
C ILE A 73 -10.58 -4.41 2.66
N LYS A 74 -10.74 -5.64 2.16
CA LYS A 74 -10.33 -6.86 2.88
C LYS A 74 -9.05 -7.50 2.32
N SER A 75 -8.73 -7.25 1.04
CA SER A 75 -7.57 -7.83 0.39
C SER A 75 -6.29 -7.13 0.82
N CYS A 76 -5.33 -7.88 1.39
CA CYS A 76 -4.01 -7.36 1.73
C CYS A 76 -3.23 -6.88 0.49
N LEU A 77 -3.40 -7.56 -0.65
CA LEU A 77 -2.75 -7.17 -1.89
C LEU A 77 -3.30 -5.83 -2.42
N THR A 78 -4.62 -5.68 -2.47
CA THR A 78 -5.26 -4.41 -2.85
C THR A 78 -4.81 -3.28 -1.94
N SER A 79 -4.80 -3.52 -0.64
CA SER A 79 -4.38 -2.52 0.35
C SER A 79 -2.92 -2.12 0.18
N SER A 80 -2.02 -3.08 0.05
CA SER A 80 -0.59 -2.81 -0.06
C SER A 80 -0.23 -2.11 -1.38
N LEU A 81 -0.78 -2.55 -2.51
CA LEU A 81 -0.56 -1.91 -3.81
C LEU A 81 -1.12 -0.48 -3.83
N SER A 82 -2.30 -0.27 -3.26
CA SER A 82 -2.90 1.07 -3.16
C SER A 82 -2.04 1.99 -2.31
N GLN A 83 -1.56 1.54 -1.16
CA GLN A 83 -0.69 2.33 -0.29
C GLN A 83 0.63 2.69 -0.97
N LYS A 84 1.21 1.79 -1.76
CA LYS A 84 2.41 2.11 -2.55
C LYS A 84 2.17 3.33 -3.45
N ILE A 85 1.07 3.37 -4.18
CA ILE A 85 0.72 4.51 -5.03
C ILE A 85 0.43 5.76 -4.21
N ILE A 86 -0.39 5.64 -3.17
CA ILE A 86 -0.80 6.76 -2.33
C ILE A 86 0.43 7.44 -1.71
N PHE A 87 1.27 6.68 -1.04
CA PHE A 87 2.42 7.22 -0.30
C PHE A 87 3.51 7.76 -1.22
N SER A 88 3.62 7.28 -2.46
CA SER A 88 4.50 7.89 -3.47
C SER A 88 4.16 9.36 -3.73
N ASN A 89 2.87 9.71 -3.73
CA ASN A 89 2.43 11.10 -3.86
C ASN A 89 2.85 12.01 -2.69
N PHE A 90 3.32 11.42 -1.61
CA PHE A 90 3.77 12.12 -0.40
C PHE A 90 5.27 11.90 -0.12
N GLY A 91 6.01 11.39 -1.09
CA GLY A 91 7.47 11.24 -1.03
C GLY A 91 7.95 9.95 -0.37
N PHE A 92 7.07 9.02 -0.02
CA PHE A 92 7.44 7.74 0.60
C PHE A 92 7.48 6.63 -0.46
N ASN A 93 8.66 6.14 -0.76
CA ASN A 93 8.84 5.04 -1.71
C ASN A 93 8.74 3.68 -0.99
N PHE A 94 7.52 3.18 -0.83
CA PHE A 94 7.28 1.87 -0.23
C PHE A 94 7.56 0.73 -1.20
N LEU A 95 8.05 -0.39 -0.66
CA LEU A 95 8.06 -1.68 -1.34
C LEU A 95 6.88 -2.52 -0.85
N VAL A 96 6.18 -3.13 -1.78
CA VAL A 96 5.21 -4.18 -1.47
C VAL A 96 5.91 -5.53 -1.62
N ILE A 97 5.93 -6.30 -0.56
CA ILE A 97 6.48 -7.64 -0.54
C ILE A 97 5.31 -8.63 -0.48
N CYS A 98 5.30 -9.56 -1.42
CA CYS A 98 4.30 -10.62 -1.46
C CYS A 98 4.96 -11.94 -1.12
N GLY A 99 4.41 -12.64 -0.16
CA GLY A 99 4.91 -13.92 0.31
C GLY A 99 3.85 -15.01 0.29
N ILE A 100 4.29 -16.24 0.34
CA ILE A 100 3.47 -17.44 0.37
C ILE A 100 3.91 -18.34 1.52
N LYS A 101 2.95 -19.06 2.09
CA LYS A 101 3.20 -20.16 3.03
C LYS A 101 2.14 -21.25 2.86
N PHE A 102 2.47 -22.45 3.32
CA PHE A 102 1.49 -23.51 3.47
C PHE A 102 0.96 -23.50 4.92
N ASP A 103 -0.35 -23.63 5.08
CA ASP A 103 -0.95 -23.82 6.40
C ASP A 103 -0.82 -25.28 6.86
N GLU A 104 -1.30 -25.58 8.07
CA GLU A 104 -1.26 -26.94 8.66
C GLU A 104 -2.00 -27.99 7.80
N SER A 105 -2.98 -27.54 6.99
CA SER A 105 -3.75 -28.38 6.05
C SER A 105 -3.12 -28.45 4.66
N SER A 106 -1.88 -27.98 4.48
CA SER A 106 -1.17 -27.91 3.19
C SER A 106 -1.81 -26.99 2.15
N ASN A 107 -2.68 -26.07 2.56
CA ASN A 107 -3.25 -25.05 1.71
C ASN A 107 -2.28 -23.88 1.55
N LEU A 108 -2.15 -23.39 0.32
CA LEU A 108 -1.32 -22.23 0.01
C LEU A 108 -2.02 -20.95 0.46
N LYS A 109 -1.32 -20.16 1.26
CA LYS A 109 -1.75 -18.82 1.69
C LYS A 109 -0.80 -17.76 1.17
N GLY A 110 -1.37 -16.68 0.65
CA GLY A 110 -0.63 -15.50 0.24
C GLY A 110 -0.84 -14.35 1.21
N HIS A 111 0.18 -13.52 1.38
CA HIS A 111 0.09 -12.28 2.13
C HIS A 111 0.95 -11.20 1.48
N ALA A 112 0.51 -9.96 1.56
CA ALA A 112 1.26 -8.81 1.09
C ALA A 112 1.45 -7.82 2.22
N TRP A 113 2.66 -7.30 2.35
CA TRP A 113 3.02 -6.30 3.37
C TRP A 113 3.92 -5.22 2.78
N LEU A 114 4.11 -4.16 3.53
CA LEU A 114 4.89 -3.01 3.13
C LEU A 114 6.25 -2.99 3.82
N SER A 115 7.26 -2.56 3.08
CA SER A 115 8.60 -2.27 3.58
C SER A 115 9.01 -0.85 3.18
N TYR A 116 9.73 -0.19 4.06
CA TYR A 116 10.31 1.13 3.83
C TYR A 116 11.71 1.19 4.40
N LYS A 117 12.70 1.54 3.55
CA LYS A 117 14.12 1.55 3.93
C LYS A 117 14.56 0.23 4.59
N ASP A 118 14.19 -0.89 3.95
CA ASP A 118 14.48 -2.26 4.38
C ASP A 118 13.86 -2.67 5.73
N GLN A 119 12.89 -1.91 6.23
CA GLN A 119 12.16 -2.24 7.45
C GLN A 119 10.69 -2.51 7.14
N ILE A 120 10.14 -3.54 7.75
CA ILE A 120 8.71 -3.83 7.70
C ILE A 120 7.96 -2.70 8.42
N ILE A 121 6.93 -2.18 7.77
CA ILE A 121 6.10 -1.11 8.32
C ILE A 121 4.64 -1.54 8.41
N PHE A 122 3.92 -0.96 9.38
CA PHE A 122 2.48 -1.13 9.59
C PHE A 122 2.03 -2.55 9.94
N GLU A 123 2.95 -3.50 10.06
CA GLU A 123 2.70 -4.87 10.51
C GLU A 123 3.74 -5.32 11.53
N LYS A 124 3.35 -6.30 12.35
CA LYS A 124 4.27 -6.94 13.29
C LYS A 124 5.04 -8.06 12.60
N SER A 125 6.31 -8.21 12.89
CA SER A 125 7.15 -9.27 12.33
C SER A 125 6.56 -10.68 12.54
N LYS A 126 5.84 -10.90 13.66
CA LYS A 126 5.16 -12.16 13.93
C LYS A 126 4.06 -12.52 12.93
N ASP A 127 3.41 -11.52 12.35
CA ASP A 127 2.28 -11.71 11.42
C ASP A 127 2.75 -12.16 10.04
N ILE A 128 4.03 -11.93 9.73
CA ILE A 128 4.65 -12.34 8.46
C ILE A 128 5.61 -13.53 8.63
N LYS A 129 5.80 -14.01 9.85
CA LYS A 129 6.65 -15.17 10.11
C LYS A 129 6.13 -16.42 9.39
N GLY A 130 7.03 -17.12 8.73
CA GLY A 130 6.72 -18.33 7.97
C GLY A 130 6.34 -18.07 6.50
N TYR A 131 6.14 -16.83 6.10
CA TYR A 131 6.00 -16.50 4.69
C TYR A 131 7.35 -16.44 3.99
N SER A 132 7.44 -17.11 2.83
CA SER A 132 8.58 -16.98 1.92
C SER A 132 8.26 -15.92 0.87
N GLU A 133 9.18 -14.99 0.66
CA GLU A 133 9.00 -13.95 -0.36
C GLU A 133 8.88 -14.57 -1.75
N SER A 134 7.83 -14.20 -2.47
CA SER A 134 7.59 -14.63 -3.84
C SER A 134 7.99 -13.54 -4.84
N PHE A 135 7.58 -12.30 -4.61
CA PHE A 135 7.94 -11.17 -5.46
C PHE A 135 7.82 -9.84 -4.71
N ARG A 136 8.41 -8.78 -5.30
CA ARG A 136 8.35 -7.39 -4.81
C ARG A 136 7.78 -6.46 -5.86
N VAL A 137 7.14 -5.42 -5.38
CA VAL A 137 6.63 -4.33 -6.23
C VAL A 137 7.22 -2.99 -5.84
#